data_adc6d08da3785ee5ef3dfed3c8518b1e
#
_entry.id   adc6d08da3785ee5ef3dfed3c8518b1e
#
_cell.length_a   1.000
_cell.length_b   1.000
_cell.length_c   1.000
_cell.angle_alpha   90.00
_cell.angle_beta   90.00
_cell.angle_gamma   90.00
#
_symmetry.space_group_name_H-M   'P 1'
#
loop_
_entity.id
_entity.type
_entity.pdbx_description
1 polymer ?
#
loop_
_entity_poly.entity_id
_entity_poly.type
_entity_poly.pdbx_seq_one_letter_code
_entity_poly.pdbx_strand_id
1 'polypeptide(L)'
;MIFHNSIKKDIFVTFATFALCATTANSAETRYKDRMFTVEKTKDIAFAADVPHLNSPHPLMDMIYSSTGEYIYFYTSETDVANKPLLLDLYTPKGDTETNRAVVIVSHGGSMVAGAKDDTDQQTVNFCDSLAARGFVTASIQYRRGVTVSGATTDLSIDSVNFARTVYRGVQDIGAAVRYMRKNASTLGIDPNRIYLMGNSAGAILSLENIYAKTEADFPSYIKKEGAPELGVIDLYGEQGFDAHANGVVALWGGIHNPNLIGNNNTPVFLAHGTADATVLFKTGRPLSGGISMNGMKLNVETPTLYGSFVIDSILTAQNIEHESYFVEGVKHEFYDKDEYETPVKEKVFNFLYKLASSTGTTAIKSRTFALAHHSAIQMDHGNLRFSVSRGNNLNYSVVDLRGRSTLIGRVSAGESVDLSSLRNGVYMLKVQGEKVIRFSVNK
;
A
#
# COMPACT_ATOMS: atom_id res chain seq x y z
N MET A 1 -16.22 71.28 20.60
CA MET A 1 -14.88 70.69 20.43
C MET A 1 -14.83 69.36 21.20
N ILE A 2 -15.51 68.33 20.72
CA ILE A 2 -15.38 66.89 21.12
C ILE A 2 -16.17 66.09 20.10
N PHE A 3 -15.53 65.66 19.03
CA PHE A 3 -16.03 64.61 18.12
C PHE A 3 -14.90 64.26 17.12
N HIS A 4 -13.85 63.55 17.60
CA HIS A 4 -12.85 63.04 16.60
C HIS A 4 -12.00 61.83 17.08
N ASN A 5 -12.50 61.02 18.01
CA ASN A 5 -11.68 59.89 18.46
C ASN A 5 -12.39 58.51 18.52
N SER A 6 -13.61 58.37 17.99
CA SER A 6 -14.33 57.09 18.06
C SER A 6 -14.27 56.24 16.76
N ILE A 7 -14.03 56.85 15.61
CA ILE A 7 -14.17 56.14 14.32
C ILE A 7 -12.89 55.38 13.90
N LYS A 8 -11.72 55.77 14.46
CA LYS A 8 -10.43 55.07 14.08
C LYS A 8 -10.16 53.77 14.78
N LYS A 9 -10.81 53.47 15.92
CA LYS A 9 -10.58 52.20 16.63
C LYS A 9 -11.38 51.02 16.07
N ASP A 10 -12.59 51.29 15.56
CA ASP A 10 -13.44 50.19 15.08
C ASP A 10 -13.03 49.68 13.70
N ILE A 11 -12.43 50.55 12.84
CA ILE A 11 -11.92 50.12 11.52
C ILE A 11 -10.68 49.23 11.62
N PHE A 12 -9.82 49.42 12.61
CA PHE A 12 -8.62 48.62 12.78
C PHE A 12 -8.91 47.22 13.33
N VAL A 13 -9.95 47.06 14.19
CA VAL A 13 -10.34 45.73 14.73
C VAL A 13 -11.06 44.90 13.66
N THR A 14 -11.84 45.51 12.78
CA THR A 14 -12.55 44.78 11.71
C THR A 14 -11.61 44.30 10.62
N PHE A 15 -10.58 45.07 10.28
CA PHE A 15 -9.56 44.63 9.30
C PHE A 15 -8.65 43.52 9.84
N ALA A 16 -8.30 43.50 11.11
CA ALA A 16 -7.48 42.46 11.71
C ALA A 16 -8.23 41.12 11.81
N THR A 17 -9.53 41.11 12.11
CA THR A 17 -10.37 39.92 12.13
C THR A 17 -10.62 39.34 10.73
N PHE A 18 -10.81 40.20 9.72
CA PHE A 18 -10.96 39.72 8.33
C PHE A 18 -9.65 39.17 7.76
N ALA A 19 -8.49 39.75 8.05
CA ALA A 19 -7.20 39.26 7.60
C ALA A 19 -6.83 37.92 8.30
N LEU A 20 -7.18 37.75 9.58
CA LEU A 20 -6.92 36.50 10.31
C LEU A 20 -7.84 35.35 9.82
N CYS A 21 -9.13 35.65 9.55
CA CYS A 21 -10.04 34.64 8.97
C CYS A 21 -9.65 34.27 7.52
N ALA A 22 -9.19 35.23 6.70
CA ALA A 22 -8.76 34.94 5.34
C ALA A 22 -7.45 34.13 5.29
N THR A 23 -6.50 34.38 6.20
CA THR A 23 -5.25 33.61 6.27
C THR A 23 -5.47 32.18 6.80
N THR A 24 -6.36 31.98 7.76
CA THR A 24 -6.69 30.64 8.28
C THR A 24 -7.51 29.82 7.27
N ALA A 25 -8.44 30.42 6.54
CA ALA A 25 -9.19 29.75 5.50
C ALA A 25 -8.28 29.32 4.35
N ASN A 26 -7.35 30.18 3.90
CA ASN A 26 -6.41 29.84 2.82
C ASN A 26 -5.39 28.75 3.23
N SER A 27 -4.95 28.76 4.50
CA SER A 27 -4.03 27.73 5.01
C SER A 27 -4.69 26.35 5.16
N ALA A 28 -5.98 26.30 5.45
CA ALA A 28 -6.75 25.05 5.52
C ALA A 28 -6.98 24.43 4.13
N GLU A 29 -7.14 25.26 3.10
CA GLU A 29 -7.39 24.81 1.72
C GLU A 29 -6.15 24.25 1.03
N THR A 30 -4.95 24.64 1.47
CA THR A 30 -3.67 24.17 0.92
C THR A 30 -2.98 23.09 1.75
N ARG A 31 -3.45 22.84 3.00
CA ARG A 31 -2.92 21.78 3.85
C ARG A 31 -3.06 20.42 3.19
N TYR A 32 -2.04 19.59 3.36
CA TYR A 32 -1.86 18.27 2.73
C TYR A 32 -1.60 18.29 1.22
N LYS A 33 -1.74 19.44 0.57
CA LYS A 33 -1.50 19.63 -0.87
C LYS A 33 -0.16 20.28 -1.15
N ASP A 34 0.10 21.44 -0.55
CA ASP A 34 1.28 22.25 -0.83
C ASP A 34 2.35 22.10 0.26
N ARG A 35 3.62 22.28 -0.11
CA ARG A 35 4.72 22.33 0.86
C ARG A 35 4.64 23.66 1.62
N MET A 36 4.26 23.60 2.90
CA MET A 36 4.01 24.76 3.75
C MET A 36 4.98 24.85 4.92
N PHE A 37 5.62 23.73 5.29
CA PHE A 37 6.42 23.62 6.50
C PHE A 37 7.84 23.18 6.22
N THR A 38 8.79 23.64 7.04
CA THR A 38 10.04 22.93 7.24
C THR A 38 9.80 21.70 8.10
N VAL A 39 10.63 20.68 7.95
CA VAL A 39 10.45 19.39 8.61
C VAL A 39 11.40 19.26 9.79
N GLU A 40 10.88 18.78 10.90
CA GLU A 40 11.67 18.35 12.06
C GLU A 40 11.70 16.82 12.10
N LYS A 41 12.89 16.24 12.28
CA LYS A 41 13.10 14.80 12.32
C LYS A 41 13.59 14.34 13.67
N THR A 42 12.88 13.40 14.29
CA THR A 42 13.32 12.67 15.49
C THR A 42 13.63 11.23 15.13
N LYS A 43 14.87 10.78 15.37
CA LYS A 43 15.35 9.46 14.99
C LYS A 43 15.18 8.44 16.11
N ASP A 44 15.12 7.16 15.70
CA ASP A 44 15.29 5.99 16.58
C ASP A 44 14.30 5.92 17.75
N ILE A 45 13.05 6.30 17.51
CA ILE A 45 11.96 6.15 18.48
C ILE A 45 11.55 4.67 18.52
N ALA A 46 11.60 4.06 19.69
CA ALA A 46 11.12 2.69 19.89
C ALA A 46 9.58 2.66 19.87
N PHE A 47 8.98 1.92 18.94
CA PHE A 47 7.53 1.73 18.87
C PHE A 47 7.06 0.36 19.38
N ALA A 48 7.98 -0.58 19.57
CA ALA A 48 7.78 -1.82 20.28
C ALA A 48 9.09 -2.22 20.96
N ALA A 49 9.02 -2.68 22.21
CA ALA A 49 10.17 -3.17 22.95
C ALA A 49 10.25 -4.69 22.91
N ASP A 50 11.43 -5.25 23.22
CA ASP A 50 11.65 -6.68 23.47
C ASP A 50 11.12 -7.62 22.37
N VAL A 51 11.25 -7.21 21.10
CA VAL A 51 10.83 -8.00 19.96
C VAL A 51 11.94 -8.95 19.54
N PRO A 52 11.67 -10.27 19.34
CA PRO A 52 12.69 -11.23 18.95
C PRO A 52 13.11 -11.04 17.49
N HIS A 53 14.38 -10.76 17.27
CA HIS A 53 15.03 -10.69 15.98
C HIS A 53 15.91 -11.92 15.77
N LEU A 54 15.99 -12.44 14.55
CA LEU A 54 16.93 -13.52 14.20
C LEU A 54 18.36 -13.07 14.52
N ASN A 55 19.17 -13.96 15.12
CA ASN A 55 20.49 -13.62 15.67
C ASN A 55 21.61 -14.60 15.26
N SER A 56 21.37 -15.53 14.37
CA SER A 56 22.37 -16.45 13.82
C SER A 56 22.73 -16.09 12.38
N PRO A 57 23.51 -15.00 12.15
CA PRO A 57 23.79 -14.52 10.79
C PRO A 57 24.52 -15.60 9.98
N HIS A 58 24.14 -15.72 8.71
CA HIS A 58 24.85 -16.58 7.79
C HIS A 58 26.18 -15.92 7.38
N PRO A 59 27.29 -16.65 7.29
CA PRO A 59 28.62 -16.10 6.95
C PRO A 59 28.67 -15.30 5.63
N LEU A 60 27.75 -15.54 4.73
CA LEU A 60 27.62 -14.78 3.48
C LEU A 60 27.24 -13.32 3.67
N MET A 61 26.64 -12.93 4.78
CA MET A 61 26.25 -11.54 5.01
C MET A 61 27.46 -10.61 4.95
N ASP A 62 28.56 -10.98 5.62
CA ASP A 62 29.79 -10.17 5.62
C ASP A 62 30.45 -10.13 4.24
N MET A 63 30.37 -11.23 3.48
CA MET A 63 30.94 -11.30 2.13
C MET A 63 30.13 -10.41 1.15
N ILE A 64 28.81 -10.42 1.25
CA ILE A 64 27.95 -9.55 0.43
C ILE A 64 28.21 -8.08 0.79
N TYR A 65 28.22 -7.74 2.07
CA TYR A 65 28.51 -6.40 2.55
C TYR A 65 29.87 -5.90 2.04
N SER A 66 30.90 -6.75 2.12
CA SER A 66 32.25 -6.40 1.67
C SER A 66 32.33 -6.14 0.17
N SER A 67 31.43 -6.71 -0.62
CA SER A 67 31.42 -6.56 -2.09
C SER A 67 30.46 -5.47 -2.59
N THR A 68 29.38 -5.18 -1.89
CA THR A 68 28.30 -4.27 -2.33
C THR A 68 28.16 -3.03 -1.47
N GLY A 69 28.63 -3.07 -0.22
CA GLY A 69 28.36 -2.05 0.79
C GLY A 69 26.95 -2.15 1.40
N GLU A 70 26.17 -3.14 1.00
CA GLU A 70 24.80 -3.33 1.47
C GLU A 70 24.65 -4.58 2.31
N TYR A 71 23.88 -4.51 3.40
CA TYR A 71 23.53 -5.67 4.20
C TYR A 71 22.30 -6.37 3.64
N ILE A 72 22.47 -7.67 3.33
CA ILE A 72 21.38 -8.61 3.06
C ILE A 72 21.31 -9.58 4.22
N TYR A 73 20.17 -9.64 4.90
CA TYR A 73 20.00 -10.36 6.17
C TYR A 73 19.59 -11.81 5.94
N PHE A 74 20.57 -12.71 5.91
CA PHE A 74 20.39 -14.16 5.88
C PHE A 74 20.80 -14.78 7.21
N TYR A 75 20.01 -15.74 7.68
CA TYR A 75 20.21 -16.40 8.96
C TYR A 75 20.23 -17.92 8.79
N THR A 76 20.91 -18.60 9.72
CA THR A 76 21.03 -20.07 9.70
C THR A 76 19.94 -20.75 10.52
N SER A 77 19.30 -20.03 11.46
CA SER A 77 18.29 -20.58 12.37
C SER A 77 17.23 -19.56 12.73
N GLU A 78 16.00 -20.04 12.97
CA GLU A 78 14.91 -19.23 13.59
C GLU A 78 14.86 -19.37 15.11
N THR A 79 15.57 -20.33 15.69
CA THR A 79 15.56 -20.57 17.15
C THR A 79 16.54 -19.70 17.91
N ASP A 80 17.55 -19.16 17.26
CA ASP A 80 18.48 -18.20 17.85
C ASP A 80 17.97 -16.78 17.59
N VAL A 81 17.52 -16.12 18.66
CA VAL A 81 16.94 -14.78 18.61
C VAL A 81 17.52 -13.87 19.68
N ALA A 82 17.61 -12.59 19.35
CA ALA A 82 17.95 -11.53 20.30
C ALA A 82 16.80 -10.53 20.38
N ASN A 83 16.37 -10.21 21.58
CA ASN A 83 15.33 -9.20 21.78
C ASN A 83 15.91 -7.80 21.52
N LYS A 84 15.27 -7.06 20.63
CA LYS A 84 15.63 -5.69 20.26
C LYS A 84 14.36 -4.85 20.07
N PRO A 85 14.42 -3.52 20.25
CA PRO A 85 13.29 -2.66 19.93
C PRO A 85 13.07 -2.58 18.42
N LEU A 86 11.81 -2.37 18.00
CA LEU A 86 11.49 -1.88 16.68
C LEU A 86 11.53 -0.35 16.68
N LEU A 87 12.22 0.23 15.70
CA LEU A 87 12.54 1.65 15.67
C LEU A 87 11.86 2.35 14.48
N LEU A 88 11.48 3.60 14.69
CA LEU A 88 11.01 4.50 13.63
C LEU A 88 11.75 5.85 13.70
N ASP A 89 11.77 6.53 12.54
CA ASP A 89 12.12 7.95 12.46
C ASP A 89 10.82 8.73 12.22
N LEU A 90 10.57 9.72 13.07
CA LEU A 90 9.38 10.57 13.00
C LEU A 90 9.72 11.90 12.33
N TYR A 91 8.87 12.33 11.41
CA TYR A 91 8.97 13.61 10.73
C TYR A 91 7.71 14.43 10.98
N THR A 92 7.89 15.63 11.49
CA THR A 92 6.79 16.53 11.86
C THR A 92 6.92 17.88 11.19
N PRO A 93 5.81 18.54 10.82
CA PRO A 93 5.82 19.91 10.32
C PRO A 93 6.23 20.87 11.44
N LYS A 94 7.40 21.50 11.29
CA LYS A 94 7.98 22.38 12.32
C LYS A 94 7.13 23.63 12.52
N GLY A 95 6.77 23.91 13.76
CA GLY A 95 5.99 25.09 14.14
C GLY A 95 4.50 25.00 13.81
N ASP A 96 4.04 23.86 13.32
CA ASP A 96 2.61 23.62 13.09
C ASP A 96 1.86 23.37 14.39
N THR A 97 0.77 24.09 14.59
CA THR A 97 -0.07 24.04 15.81
C THR A 97 -1.30 23.14 15.66
N GLU A 98 -1.48 22.49 14.51
CA GLU A 98 -2.59 21.57 14.29
C GLU A 98 -2.46 20.35 15.22
N THR A 99 -3.58 19.94 15.83
CA THR A 99 -3.61 18.83 16.80
C THR A 99 -4.36 17.61 16.28
N ASN A 100 -4.73 17.60 15.01
CA ASN A 100 -5.57 16.56 14.42
C ASN A 100 -5.04 16.15 13.05
N ARG A 101 -3.71 15.98 12.94
CA ARG A 101 -3.01 15.72 11.69
C ARG A 101 -3.23 14.30 11.20
N ALA A 102 -3.31 14.12 9.90
CA ALA A 102 -3.22 12.80 9.28
C ALA A 102 -1.78 12.27 9.38
N VAL A 103 -1.65 10.94 9.45
CA VAL A 103 -0.35 10.24 9.57
C VAL A 103 -0.12 9.36 8.36
N VAL A 104 1.12 9.29 7.89
CA VAL A 104 1.56 8.29 6.91
C VAL A 104 2.76 7.54 7.48
N ILE A 105 2.60 6.23 7.67
CA ILE A 105 3.69 5.32 8.06
C ILE A 105 4.28 4.74 6.77
N VAL A 106 5.57 4.95 6.55
CA VAL A 106 6.27 4.54 5.33
C VAL A 106 7.18 3.34 5.63
N SER A 107 7.04 2.29 4.84
CA SER A 107 7.80 1.04 4.95
C SER A 107 8.65 0.84 3.70
N HIS A 108 9.96 0.62 3.89
CA HIS A 108 10.91 0.43 2.80
C HIS A 108 10.70 -0.91 2.07
N GLY A 109 11.27 -1.03 0.87
CA GLY A 109 11.38 -2.27 0.09
C GLY A 109 12.50 -3.18 0.57
N GLY A 110 13.09 -3.98 -0.36
CA GLY A 110 14.26 -4.83 -0.08
C GLY A 110 13.92 -6.30 0.20
N SER A 111 12.85 -6.83 -0.39
CA SER A 111 12.52 -8.28 -0.39
C SER A 111 12.47 -8.92 1.01
N MET A 112 12.14 -8.19 2.04
CA MET A 112 12.16 -8.60 3.45
C MET A 112 13.57 -8.92 3.99
N VAL A 113 14.61 -8.74 3.21
CA VAL A 113 15.99 -9.10 3.59
C VAL A 113 16.98 -7.93 3.52
N ALA A 114 16.57 -6.80 2.95
CA ALA A 114 17.38 -5.59 2.79
C ALA A 114 16.56 -4.33 3.08
N GLY A 115 17.14 -3.16 2.83
CA GLY A 115 16.52 -1.85 3.03
C GLY A 115 16.59 -1.37 4.49
N ALA A 116 16.32 -0.10 4.70
CA ALA A 116 16.35 0.53 6.03
C ALA A 116 15.35 1.70 6.11
N LYS A 117 14.95 2.05 7.34
CA LYS A 117 14.04 3.19 7.59
C LYS A 117 14.61 4.55 7.16
N ASP A 118 15.93 4.66 7.06
CA ASP A 118 16.64 5.88 6.65
C ASP A 118 17.27 5.75 5.25
N ASP A 119 16.81 4.78 4.47
CA ASP A 119 17.22 4.56 3.08
C ASP A 119 16.71 5.70 2.18
N THR A 120 17.65 6.37 1.51
CA THR A 120 17.37 7.45 0.57
C THR A 120 17.15 6.94 -0.84
N ASP A 121 17.78 5.83 -1.20
CA ASP A 121 17.74 5.29 -2.57
C ASP A 121 16.34 4.74 -2.89
N GLN A 122 15.64 4.22 -1.90
CA GLN A 122 14.27 3.72 -2.04
C GLN A 122 13.19 4.80 -1.83
N GLN A 123 13.57 6.07 -1.87
CA GLN A 123 12.65 7.22 -1.70
C GLN A 123 11.89 7.28 -0.37
N THR A 124 12.14 6.37 0.58
CA THR A 124 11.45 6.30 1.87
C THR A 124 11.54 7.61 2.64
N VAL A 125 12.77 8.11 2.82
CA VAL A 125 13.03 9.39 3.49
C VAL A 125 12.43 10.57 2.71
N ASN A 126 12.53 10.55 1.38
CA ASN A 126 12.01 11.61 0.52
C ASN A 126 10.49 11.75 0.59
N PHE A 127 9.76 10.63 0.66
CA PHE A 127 8.31 10.65 0.87
C PHE A 127 7.97 11.19 2.26
N CYS A 128 8.67 10.73 3.32
CA CYS A 128 8.45 11.22 4.66
C CYS A 128 8.64 12.74 4.77
N ASP A 129 9.75 13.28 4.26
CA ASP A 129 10.01 14.72 4.24
C ASP A 129 8.96 15.49 3.44
N SER A 130 8.68 15.00 2.22
CA SER A 130 7.74 15.67 1.32
C SER A 130 6.31 15.74 1.87
N LEU A 131 5.84 14.69 2.53
CA LEU A 131 4.52 14.64 3.15
C LEU A 131 4.48 15.48 4.44
N ALA A 132 5.53 15.40 5.28
CA ALA A 132 5.60 16.22 6.49
C ALA A 132 5.63 17.71 6.15
N ALA A 133 6.36 18.11 5.10
CA ALA A 133 6.34 19.50 4.62
C ALA A 133 4.95 19.97 4.15
N ARG A 134 4.01 19.06 3.89
CA ARG A 134 2.61 19.33 3.53
C ARG A 134 1.64 19.32 4.72
N GLY A 135 2.15 19.07 5.93
CA GLY A 135 1.35 19.08 7.16
C GLY A 135 0.90 17.71 7.64
N PHE A 136 1.33 16.61 7.04
CA PHE A 136 1.20 15.29 7.64
C PHE A 136 2.20 15.11 8.79
N VAL A 137 1.92 14.19 9.69
CA VAL A 137 2.96 13.52 10.47
C VAL A 137 3.38 12.28 9.71
N THR A 138 4.67 12.02 9.56
CA THR A 138 5.13 10.82 8.86
C THR A 138 6.13 10.04 9.71
N ALA A 139 6.14 8.74 9.54
CA ALA A 139 7.08 7.86 10.20
C ALA A 139 7.68 6.86 9.23
N SER A 140 8.98 6.82 9.13
CA SER A 140 9.70 5.74 8.45
C SER A 140 10.02 4.65 9.47
N ILE A 141 9.56 3.43 9.24
CA ILE A 141 9.70 2.33 10.19
C ILE A 141 10.75 1.30 9.75
N GLN A 142 11.44 0.73 10.75
CA GLN A 142 12.26 -0.45 10.59
C GLN A 142 11.47 -1.68 11.05
N TYR A 143 10.92 -2.44 10.10
CA TYR A 143 10.35 -3.75 10.38
C TYR A 143 11.45 -4.82 10.45
N ARG A 144 11.18 -5.99 11.07
CA ARG A 144 12.14 -7.10 11.15
C ARG A 144 12.45 -7.66 9.78
N ARG A 145 13.70 -7.57 9.39
CA ARG A 145 14.25 -8.12 8.15
C ARG A 145 14.92 -9.46 8.42
N GLY A 146 15.03 -10.23 7.36
CA GLY A 146 15.83 -11.44 7.34
C GLY A 146 15.03 -12.73 7.26
N VAL A 147 15.61 -13.64 6.53
CA VAL A 147 15.05 -14.97 6.26
C VAL A 147 16.10 -16.03 6.57
N THR A 148 15.65 -17.19 7.04
CA THR A 148 16.56 -18.35 7.17
C THR A 148 16.80 -18.99 5.82
N VAL A 149 18.05 -19.30 5.57
CA VAL A 149 18.52 -19.95 4.36
C VAL A 149 19.08 -21.34 4.68
N SER A 150 19.03 -22.23 3.70
CA SER A 150 19.63 -23.56 3.75
C SER A 150 20.57 -23.75 2.57
N GLY A 151 21.48 -24.75 2.65
CA GLY A 151 22.40 -25.07 1.59
C GLY A 151 23.86 -24.73 1.91
N ALA A 152 24.72 -24.95 0.93
CA ALA A 152 26.14 -24.61 1.03
C ALA A 152 26.39 -23.16 0.61
N THR A 153 27.56 -22.62 0.95
CA THR A 153 27.94 -21.21 0.73
C THR A 153 27.76 -20.69 -0.71
N THR A 154 27.82 -21.61 -1.69
CA THR A 154 27.71 -21.25 -3.12
C THR A 154 26.35 -21.59 -3.75
N ASP A 155 25.51 -22.34 -3.03
CA ASP A 155 24.18 -22.76 -3.49
C ASP A 155 23.19 -22.72 -2.32
N LEU A 156 22.65 -21.55 -2.08
CA LEU A 156 21.69 -21.27 -1.01
C LEU A 156 20.26 -21.40 -1.50
N SER A 157 19.37 -21.74 -0.58
CA SER A 157 17.95 -21.83 -0.84
C SER A 157 17.13 -21.13 0.24
N ILE A 158 16.15 -20.36 -0.21
CA ILE A 158 15.04 -19.84 0.60
C ILE A 158 13.80 -20.62 0.20
N ASP A 159 13.18 -21.31 1.15
CA ASP A 159 11.89 -21.97 0.91
C ASP A 159 10.70 -21.03 1.13
N SER A 160 9.57 -21.38 0.54
CA SER A 160 8.35 -20.57 0.60
C SER A 160 7.78 -20.44 2.02
N VAL A 161 8.04 -21.39 2.91
CA VAL A 161 7.60 -21.34 4.31
C VAL A 161 8.41 -20.29 5.07
N ASN A 162 9.72 -20.31 4.97
CA ASN A 162 10.61 -19.35 5.62
C ASN A 162 10.31 -17.91 5.14
N PHE A 163 10.05 -17.76 3.83
CA PHE A 163 9.67 -16.47 3.28
C PHE A 163 8.31 -15.97 3.84
N ALA A 164 7.29 -16.83 3.85
CA ALA A 164 5.96 -16.50 4.40
C ALA A 164 6.04 -16.15 5.89
N ARG A 165 6.87 -16.84 6.67
CA ARG A 165 7.11 -16.53 8.08
C ARG A 165 7.77 -15.15 8.27
N THR A 166 8.65 -14.77 7.35
CA THR A 166 9.24 -13.41 7.35
C THR A 166 8.21 -12.35 7.05
N VAL A 167 7.32 -12.57 6.08
CA VAL A 167 6.19 -11.67 5.80
C VAL A 167 5.29 -11.53 7.04
N TYR A 168 4.94 -12.64 7.68
CA TYR A 168 4.12 -12.61 8.90
C TYR A 168 4.73 -11.72 10.00
N ARG A 169 6.05 -11.88 10.28
CA ARG A 169 6.77 -11.01 11.23
C ARG A 169 6.70 -9.54 10.83
N GLY A 170 6.85 -9.24 9.56
CA GLY A 170 6.72 -7.88 9.05
C GLY A 170 5.31 -7.29 9.24
N VAL A 171 4.25 -8.08 9.05
CA VAL A 171 2.87 -7.64 9.30
C VAL A 171 2.61 -7.37 10.79
N GLN A 172 3.15 -8.19 11.69
CA GLN A 172 3.13 -7.91 13.14
C GLN A 172 3.76 -6.54 13.45
N ASP A 173 4.88 -6.23 12.80
CA ASP A 173 5.64 -4.99 13.04
C ASP A 173 4.89 -3.76 12.50
N ILE A 174 4.28 -3.86 11.31
CA ILE A 174 3.41 -2.82 10.76
C ILE A 174 2.23 -2.55 11.70
N GLY A 175 1.55 -3.61 12.17
CA GLY A 175 0.45 -3.49 13.13
C GLY A 175 0.87 -2.82 14.43
N ALA A 176 2.06 -3.15 14.95
CA ALA A 176 2.62 -2.50 16.12
C ALA A 176 2.87 -1.00 15.90
N ALA A 177 3.36 -0.60 14.72
CA ALA A 177 3.56 0.81 14.38
C ALA A 177 2.23 1.58 14.30
N VAL A 178 1.20 0.99 13.71
CA VAL A 178 -0.15 1.59 13.67
C VAL A 178 -0.71 1.77 15.09
N ARG A 179 -0.58 0.77 15.96
CA ARG A 179 -1.04 0.87 17.36
C ARG A 179 -0.24 1.92 18.15
N TYR A 180 1.06 2.01 17.92
CA TYR A 180 1.91 3.06 18.52
C TYR A 180 1.39 4.46 18.16
N MET A 181 1.08 4.72 16.90
CA MET A 181 0.52 6.00 16.47
C MET A 181 -0.82 6.28 17.13
N ARG A 182 -1.72 5.30 17.21
CA ARG A 182 -3.02 5.45 17.89
C ARG A 182 -2.89 5.75 19.36
N LYS A 183 -2.04 5.01 20.06
CA LYS A 183 -1.77 5.20 21.49
C LYS A 183 -1.26 6.61 21.79
N ASN A 184 -0.38 7.12 20.95
CA ASN A 184 0.29 8.41 21.14
C ASN A 184 -0.39 9.57 20.40
N ALA A 185 -1.63 9.39 19.95
CA ALA A 185 -2.30 10.35 19.08
C ALA A 185 -2.37 11.76 19.66
N SER A 186 -2.75 11.89 20.93
CA SER A 186 -2.83 13.20 21.60
C SER A 186 -1.46 13.87 21.75
N THR A 187 -0.42 13.12 22.11
CA THR A 187 0.94 13.62 22.28
C THR A 187 1.56 14.05 20.96
N LEU A 188 1.30 13.29 19.89
CA LEU A 188 1.81 13.56 18.55
C LEU A 188 0.95 14.58 17.79
N GLY A 189 -0.20 15.00 18.32
CA GLY A 189 -1.13 15.91 17.66
C GLY A 189 -1.68 15.32 16.35
N ILE A 190 -2.08 14.06 16.37
CA ILE A 190 -2.59 13.32 15.21
C ILE A 190 -3.99 12.78 15.44
N ASP A 191 -4.71 12.52 14.35
CA ASP A 191 -6.01 11.86 14.37
C ASP A 191 -5.83 10.34 14.33
N PRO A 192 -6.26 9.58 15.36
CA PRO A 192 -6.13 8.12 15.38
C PRO A 192 -6.95 7.41 14.29
N ASN A 193 -7.87 8.11 13.61
CA ASN A 193 -8.70 7.58 12.52
C ASN A 193 -8.18 7.97 11.13
N ARG A 194 -7.06 8.68 11.04
CA ARG A 194 -6.41 9.08 9.78
C ARG A 194 -4.96 8.62 9.73
N ILE A 195 -4.76 7.31 9.94
CA ILE A 195 -3.45 6.65 9.87
C ILE A 195 -3.39 5.84 8.58
N TYR A 196 -2.49 6.21 7.68
CA TYR A 196 -2.30 5.59 6.39
C TYR A 196 -0.96 4.87 6.33
N LEU A 197 -0.90 3.77 5.59
CA LEU A 197 0.34 3.07 5.27
C LEU A 197 0.78 3.41 3.85
N MET A 198 2.07 3.47 3.67
CA MET A 198 2.70 3.57 2.37
C MET A 198 3.91 2.64 2.33
N GLY A 199 4.09 1.93 1.22
CA GLY A 199 5.27 1.11 1.03
C GLY A 199 5.52 0.80 -0.44
N ASN A 200 6.76 0.41 -0.73
CA ASN A 200 7.18 -0.06 -2.03
C ASN A 200 7.65 -1.52 -1.93
N SER A 201 7.38 -2.34 -2.96
CA SER A 201 7.83 -3.73 -3.02
C SER A 201 7.45 -4.52 -1.74
N ALA A 202 8.41 -4.97 -0.96
CA ALA A 202 8.21 -5.61 0.34
C ALA A 202 7.33 -4.79 1.28
N GLY A 203 7.59 -3.47 1.43
CA GLY A 203 6.79 -2.58 2.26
C GLY A 203 5.35 -2.45 1.77
N ALA A 204 5.12 -2.50 0.46
CA ALA A 204 3.77 -2.49 -0.12
C ALA A 204 3.01 -3.80 0.18
N ILE A 205 3.69 -4.95 0.10
CA ILE A 205 3.14 -6.24 0.50
C ILE A 205 2.70 -6.20 1.96
N LEU A 206 3.57 -5.77 2.86
CA LEU A 206 3.25 -5.67 4.29
C LEU A 206 2.09 -4.71 4.58
N SER A 207 2.03 -3.58 3.86
CA SER A 207 0.95 -2.60 4.01
C SER A 207 -0.40 -3.13 3.54
N LEU A 208 -0.43 -3.86 2.44
CA LEU A 208 -1.65 -4.51 1.93
C LEU A 208 -2.09 -5.66 2.83
N GLU A 209 -1.16 -6.50 3.28
CA GLU A 209 -1.45 -7.59 4.21
C GLU A 209 -2.02 -7.06 5.54
N ASN A 210 -1.53 -5.92 6.05
CA ASN A 210 -2.05 -5.30 7.26
C ASN A 210 -3.55 -5.02 7.19
N ILE A 211 -4.06 -4.52 6.07
CA ILE A 211 -5.49 -4.20 5.95
C ILE A 211 -6.36 -5.40 5.60
N TYR A 212 -5.81 -6.43 4.98
CA TYR A 212 -6.59 -7.58 4.50
C TYR A 212 -6.49 -8.82 5.38
N ALA A 213 -5.30 -9.16 5.89
CA ALA A 213 -5.09 -10.29 6.80
C ALA A 213 -5.17 -9.82 8.26
N LYS A 214 -6.29 -10.11 8.93
CA LYS A 214 -6.64 -9.55 10.25
C LYS A 214 -6.32 -10.48 11.42
N THR A 215 -6.16 -11.76 11.15
CA THR A 215 -5.91 -12.78 12.15
C THR A 215 -4.87 -13.79 11.66
N GLU A 216 -4.35 -14.60 12.57
CA GLU A 216 -3.43 -15.69 12.22
C GLU A 216 -4.06 -16.70 11.26
N ALA A 217 -5.39 -16.86 11.31
CA ALA A 217 -6.13 -17.79 10.46
C ALA A 217 -6.19 -17.34 8.99
N ASP A 218 -5.95 -16.05 8.73
CA ASP A 218 -5.90 -15.50 7.38
C ASP A 218 -4.59 -15.86 6.66
N PHE A 219 -3.56 -16.27 7.40
CA PHE A 219 -2.30 -16.72 6.84
C PHE A 219 -2.30 -18.23 6.58
N PRO A 220 -1.51 -18.71 5.60
CA PRO A 220 -1.42 -20.12 5.30
C PRO A 220 -0.96 -20.95 6.49
N SER A 221 -1.61 -22.10 6.72
CA SER A 221 -1.31 -22.97 7.86
C SER A 221 0.13 -23.47 7.89
N TYR A 222 0.81 -23.52 6.75
CA TYR A 222 2.21 -23.95 6.66
C TYR A 222 3.21 -22.99 7.33
N ILE A 223 2.81 -21.74 7.70
CA ILE A 223 3.66 -20.87 8.51
C ILE A 223 3.88 -21.43 9.93
N LYS A 224 3.02 -22.35 10.39
CA LYS A 224 3.21 -23.13 11.62
C LYS A 224 4.13 -24.30 11.32
N LYS A 225 5.42 -24.02 11.15
CA LYS A 225 6.44 -24.96 10.76
C LYS A 225 6.87 -25.80 11.96
N GLU A 226 6.86 -27.13 11.82
CA GLU A 226 7.38 -28.05 12.84
C GLU A 226 8.86 -27.77 13.13
N GLY A 227 9.24 -27.73 14.40
CA GLY A 227 10.60 -27.44 14.85
C GLY A 227 11.04 -25.98 14.76
N ALA A 228 10.16 -25.07 14.24
CA ALA A 228 10.40 -23.64 14.29
C ALA A 228 9.66 -22.99 15.47
N PRO A 229 10.12 -21.85 15.98
CA PRO A 229 9.41 -21.10 17.03
C PRO A 229 8.02 -20.69 16.57
N GLU A 230 7.06 -20.71 17.51
CA GLU A 230 5.74 -20.11 17.28
C GLU A 230 5.90 -18.61 16.99
N LEU A 231 5.18 -18.14 15.97
CA LEU A 231 5.18 -16.70 15.62
C LEU A 231 4.27 -15.88 16.54
N GLY A 232 3.36 -16.55 17.26
CA GLY A 232 2.37 -15.92 18.12
C GLY A 232 1.25 -15.25 17.33
N VAL A 233 0.38 -14.53 18.05
CA VAL A 233 -0.75 -13.80 17.48
C VAL A 233 -0.28 -12.61 16.61
N ILE A 234 -1.09 -12.20 15.65
CA ILE A 234 -0.72 -11.13 14.72
C ILE A 234 -0.46 -9.79 15.47
N ASP A 235 -1.12 -9.58 16.60
CA ASP A 235 -1.02 -8.37 17.43
C ASP A 235 -0.08 -8.52 18.63
N LEU A 236 0.87 -9.46 18.60
CA LEU A 236 1.68 -9.83 19.75
C LEU A 236 2.54 -8.68 20.30
N TYR A 237 3.13 -7.85 19.44
CA TYR A 237 4.15 -6.86 19.84
C TYR A 237 3.61 -5.44 19.86
N GLY A 238 4.23 -4.57 20.69
CA GLY A 238 3.89 -3.16 20.83
C GLY A 238 2.66 -2.91 21.69
N GLU A 239 2.02 -1.78 21.48
CA GLU A 239 0.89 -1.31 22.28
C GLU A 239 -0.35 -2.20 22.09
N GLN A 240 -1.02 -2.55 23.19
CA GLN A 240 -2.20 -3.40 23.19
C GLN A 240 -3.49 -2.56 23.33
N GLY A 241 -4.62 -3.11 22.89
CA GLY A 241 -5.94 -2.49 23.05
C GLY A 241 -6.28 -1.42 22.01
N PHE A 242 -5.46 -1.26 20.97
CA PHE A 242 -5.71 -0.38 19.83
C PHE A 242 -5.83 -1.22 18.55
N ASP A 243 -6.64 -0.74 17.60
CA ASP A 243 -6.72 -1.37 16.28
C ASP A 243 -5.37 -1.28 15.55
N ALA A 244 -4.94 -2.39 14.96
CA ALA A 244 -3.68 -2.53 14.24
C ALA A 244 -3.78 -2.17 12.75
N HIS A 245 -5.00 -1.94 12.24
CA HIS A 245 -5.23 -1.80 10.80
C HIS A 245 -5.28 -0.34 10.38
N ALA A 246 -4.66 -0.02 9.27
CA ALA A 246 -4.64 1.34 8.73
C ALA A 246 -5.98 1.76 8.12
N ASN A 247 -6.15 3.08 7.96
CA ASN A 247 -7.34 3.71 7.38
C ASN A 247 -7.21 3.98 5.87
N GLY A 248 -6.08 3.62 5.26
CA GLY A 248 -5.81 3.71 3.82
C GLY A 248 -4.41 3.22 3.51
N VAL A 249 -4.17 2.78 2.28
CA VAL A 249 -2.88 2.22 1.84
C VAL A 249 -2.45 2.80 0.50
N VAL A 250 -1.18 3.18 0.41
CA VAL A 250 -0.46 3.44 -0.85
C VAL A 250 0.50 2.28 -1.08
N ALA A 251 0.22 1.46 -2.08
CA ALA A 251 1.02 0.29 -2.42
C ALA A 251 1.71 0.49 -3.77
N LEU A 252 3.03 0.61 -3.75
CA LEU A 252 3.87 0.74 -4.92
C LEU A 252 4.46 -0.63 -5.26
N TRP A 253 4.03 -1.23 -6.39
CA TRP A 253 4.44 -2.56 -6.89
C TRP A 253 4.43 -3.67 -5.84
N GLY A 254 3.30 -3.77 -5.12
CA GLY A 254 3.03 -4.79 -4.12
C GLY A 254 2.09 -5.90 -4.60
N GLY A 255 1.71 -6.75 -3.66
CA GLY A 255 0.75 -7.83 -3.85
C GLY A 255 0.32 -8.44 -2.53
N ILE A 256 -0.64 -9.37 -2.56
CA ILE A 256 -1.16 -10.10 -1.40
C ILE A 256 -1.12 -11.61 -1.63
N HIS A 257 -1.01 -12.37 -0.55
CA HIS A 257 -0.95 -13.83 -0.64
C HIS A 257 -2.32 -14.47 -0.94
N ASN A 258 -3.42 -13.84 -0.53
CA ASN A 258 -4.76 -14.38 -0.72
C ASN A 258 -5.78 -13.29 -1.08
N PRO A 259 -6.22 -13.23 -2.33
CA PRO A 259 -7.13 -12.18 -2.80
C PRO A 259 -8.55 -12.29 -2.21
N ASN A 260 -8.93 -13.44 -1.65
CA ASN A 260 -10.23 -13.60 -1.00
C ASN A 260 -10.34 -12.79 0.30
N LEU A 261 -9.20 -12.41 0.91
CA LEU A 261 -9.16 -11.57 2.11
C LEU A 261 -9.60 -10.13 1.86
N ILE A 262 -9.60 -9.67 0.61
CA ILE A 262 -10.14 -8.36 0.26
C ILE A 262 -11.60 -8.27 0.72
N GLY A 263 -12.41 -9.31 0.44
CA GLY A 263 -13.77 -9.42 0.94
C GLY A 263 -14.58 -8.13 0.76
N ASN A 264 -15.21 -7.67 1.83
CA ASN A 264 -15.95 -6.41 1.91
C ASN A 264 -15.15 -5.30 2.62
N ASN A 265 -13.83 -5.37 2.60
CA ASN A 265 -12.98 -4.36 3.21
C ASN A 265 -12.97 -3.08 2.35
N ASN A 266 -13.54 -2.00 2.90
CA ASN A 266 -13.68 -0.71 2.21
C ASN A 266 -12.51 0.25 2.49
N THR A 267 -11.38 -0.23 3.02
CA THR A 267 -10.20 0.61 3.20
C THR A 267 -9.70 1.14 1.86
N PRO A 268 -9.59 2.47 1.66
CA PRO A 268 -9.13 3.04 0.41
C PRO A 268 -7.69 2.62 0.07
N VAL A 269 -7.45 2.30 -1.21
CA VAL A 269 -6.14 1.83 -1.69
C VAL A 269 -5.71 2.58 -2.94
N PHE A 270 -4.45 3.01 -2.98
CA PHE A 270 -3.77 3.45 -4.19
C PHE A 270 -2.77 2.37 -4.62
N LEU A 271 -2.82 1.99 -5.90
CA LEU A 271 -1.96 0.97 -6.48
C LEU A 271 -1.13 1.55 -7.62
N ALA A 272 0.20 1.51 -7.53
CA ALA A 272 1.08 1.78 -8.67
C ALA A 272 1.87 0.52 -9.03
N HIS A 273 2.02 0.23 -10.36
CA HIS A 273 2.75 -0.97 -10.78
C HIS A 273 3.17 -0.88 -12.25
N GLY A 274 4.37 -1.39 -12.56
CA GLY A 274 4.80 -1.62 -13.92
C GLY A 274 4.23 -2.94 -14.47
N THR A 275 3.68 -2.94 -15.70
CA THR A 275 3.03 -4.15 -16.24
C THR A 275 3.99 -5.25 -16.64
N ALA A 276 5.30 -4.93 -16.79
CA ALA A 276 6.38 -5.88 -17.07
C ALA A 276 7.24 -6.21 -15.84
N ASP A 277 6.71 -5.96 -14.62
CA ASP A 277 7.39 -6.30 -13.38
C ASP A 277 7.59 -7.82 -13.27
N ALA A 278 8.86 -8.23 -13.16
CA ALA A 278 9.27 -9.64 -13.00
C ALA A 278 9.71 -9.96 -11.56
N THR A 279 9.84 -8.95 -10.69
CA THR A 279 10.23 -9.10 -9.28
C THR A 279 9.01 -9.39 -8.41
N VAL A 280 8.03 -8.46 -8.38
CA VAL A 280 6.69 -8.69 -7.84
C VAL A 280 5.73 -8.62 -9.02
N LEU A 281 5.20 -9.75 -9.44
CA LEU A 281 4.46 -9.84 -10.69
C LEU A 281 3.20 -8.98 -10.65
N PHE A 282 3.00 -8.18 -11.69
CA PHE A 282 1.83 -7.32 -11.85
C PHE A 282 0.50 -8.07 -11.73
N LYS A 283 0.43 -9.32 -12.25
CA LYS A 283 -0.76 -10.19 -12.18
C LYS A 283 -0.65 -11.19 -11.02
N THR A 284 -0.24 -12.41 -11.31
CA THR A 284 -0.14 -13.50 -10.34
C THR A 284 1.13 -14.28 -10.61
N GLY A 285 1.86 -14.58 -9.57
CA GLY A 285 3.05 -15.41 -9.69
C GLY A 285 3.84 -15.46 -8.39
N ARG A 286 5.01 -16.10 -8.45
CA ARG A 286 5.95 -16.18 -7.33
C ARG A 286 6.99 -15.08 -7.48
N PRO A 287 7.06 -14.11 -6.55
CA PRO A 287 8.12 -13.11 -6.56
C PRO A 287 9.50 -13.75 -6.56
N LEU A 288 10.48 -13.13 -7.23
CA LEU A 288 11.87 -13.58 -7.26
C LEU A 288 12.07 -15.01 -7.79
N SER A 289 11.10 -15.58 -8.52
CA SER A 289 11.12 -17.01 -8.95
C SER A 289 12.28 -17.39 -9.90
N GLY A 290 13.03 -16.40 -10.41
CA GLY A 290 14.24 -16.63 -11.20
C GLY A 290 15.49 -16.95 -10.37
N GLY A 291 15.39 -16.87 -9.04
CA GLY A 291 16.54 -16.84 -8.15
C GLY A 291 17.36 -15.55 -8.27
N ILE A 292 18.36 -15.43 -7.44
CA ILE A 292 19.29 -14.30 -7.46
C ILE A 292 20.70 -14.86 -7.70
N SER A 293 21.42 -14.31 -8.67
CA SER A 293 22.82 -14.61 -8.90
C SER A 293 23.67 -13.40 -8.54
N MET A 294 24.56 -13.55 -7.57
CA MET A 294 25.43 -12.49 -7.08
C MET A 294 26.86 -13.04 -6.91
N ASN A 295 27.85 -12.41 -7.53
CA ASN A 295 29.28 -12.71 -7.33
C ASN A 295 29.63 -14.22 -7.41
N GLY A 296 29.01 -14.97 -8.35
CA GLY A 296 29.22 -16.39 -8.51
C GLY A 296 28.45 -17.29 -7.54
N MET A 297 27.66 -16.72 -6.65
CA MET A 297 26.70 -17.43 -5.81
C MET A 297 25.34 -17.53 -6.50
N LYS A 298 24.67 -18.64 -6.28
CA LYS A 298 23.30 -18.85 -6.71
C LYS A 298 22.42 -18.95 -5.47
N LEU A 299 21.43 -18.05 -5.38
CA LEU A 299 20.38 -18.12 -4.39
C LEU A 299 19.10 -18.61 -5.07
N ASN A 300 18.68 -19.81 -4.74
CA ASN A 300 17.41 -20.36 -5.18
C ASN A 300 16.31 -19.81 -4.27
N VAL A 301 15.34 -19.12 -4.84
CA VAL A 301 14.26 -18.48 -4.07
C VAL A 301 12.95 -19.12 -4.43
N GLU A 302 12.33 -19.78 -3.46
CA GLU A 302 10.95 -20.23 -3.54
C GLU A 302 10.09 -19.33 -2.64
N THR A 303 9.26 -18.52 -3.26
CA THR A 303 8.29 -17.67 -2.55
C THR A 303 6.89 -18.24 -2.69
N PRO A 304 5.96 -17.90 -1.77
CA PRO A 304 4.54 -18.13 -2.00
C PRO A 304 4.06 -17.39 -3.25
N THR A 305 2.98 -17.88 -3.85
CA THR A 305 2.29 -17.15 -4.89
C THR A 305 1.70 -15.86 -4.32
N LEU A 306 1.96 -14.74 -5.00
CA LEU A 306 1.32 -13.45 -4.73
C LEU A 306 0.39 -13.06 -5.87
N TYR A 307 -0.61 -12.29 -5.52
CA TYR A 307 -1.57 -11.66 -6.41
C TYR A 307 -1.26 -10.16 -6.44
N GLY A 308 -0.70 -9.72 -7.56
CA GLY A 308 -0.22 -8.35 -7.74
C GLY A 308 -1.33 -7.33 -7.93
N SER A 309 -0.93 -6.08 -8.15
CA SER A 309 -1.83 -4.93 -8.20
C SER A 309 -2.96 -5.08 -9.23
N PHE A 310 -2.74 -5.76 -10.35
CA PHE A 310 -3.79 -6.04 -11.34
C PHE A 310 -4.95 -6.85 -10.74
N VAL A 311 -4.66 -7.86 -9.93
CA VAL A 311 -5.70 -8.70 -9.33
C VAL A 311 -6.44 -7.93 -8.24
N ILE A 312 -5.70 -7.18 -7.42
CA ILE A 312 -6.28 -6.36 -6.35
C ILE A 312 -7.22 -5.30 -6.94
N ASP A 313 -6.74 -4.47 -7.87
CA ASP A 313 -7.51 -3.46 -8.61
C ASP A 313 -8.77 -4.03 -9.20
N SER A 314 -8.59 -5.17 -9.76
CA SER A 314 -9.61 -5.97 -10.39
C SER A 314 -10.73 -6.37 -9.44
N ILE A 315 -10.44 -6.79 -8.22
CA ILE A 315 -11.43 -7.16 -7.20
C ILE A 315 -12.09 -5.92 -6.63
N LEU A 316 -11.31 -4.89 -6.32
CA LEU A 316 -11.81 -3.62 -5.80
C LEU A 316 -12.81 -2.96 -6.76
N THR A 317 -12.49 -2.97 -8.06
CA THR A 317 -13.40 -2.51 -9.13
C THR A 317 -14.70 -3.32 -9.15
N ALA A 318 -14.60 -4.65 -9.10
CA ALA A 318 -15.77 -5.53 -9.16
C ALA A 318 -16.71 -5.35 -7.95
N GLN A 319 -16.14 -5.02 -6.80
CA GLN A 319 -16.88 -4.81 -5.56
C GLN A 319 -17.28 -3.35 -5.35
N ASN A 320 -16.94 -2.45 -6.29
CA ASN A 320 -17.18 -1.02 -6.21
C ASN A 320 -16.55 -0.40 -4.93
N ILE A 321 -15.38 -0.93 -4.52
CA ILE A 321 -14.59 -0.38 -3.41
C ILE A 321 -13.73 0.75 -3.95
N GLU A 322 -13.66 1.86 -3.21
CA GLU A 322 -12.90 3.03 -3.60
C GLU A 322 -11.40 2.73 -3.66
N HIS A 323 -10.81 2.95 -4.82
CA HIS A 323 -9.37 2.83 -5.04
C HIS A 323 -8.94 3.68 -6.23
N GLU A 324 -7.65 3.94 -6.30
CA GLU A 324 -7.01 4.55 -7.46
C GLU A 324 -5.86 3.67 -7.93
N SER A 325 -5.64 3.62 -9.24
CA SER A 325 -4.53 2.84 -9.80
C SER A 325 -3.74 3.63 -10.84
N TYR A 326 -2.43 3.38 -10.86
CA TYR A 326 -1.51 3.92 -11.84
C TYR A 326 -0.60 2.81 -12.36
N PHE A 327 -0.97 2.22 -13.49
CA PHE A 327 -0.22 1.15 -14.13
C PHE A 327 0.51 1.66 -15.36
N VAL A 328 1.81 1.38 -15.43
CA VAL A 328 2.67 1.84 -16.52
C VAL A 328 3.05 0.67 -17.41
N GLU A 329 2.63 0.75 -18.68
CA GLU A 329 2.80 -0.33 -19.64
C GLU A 329 4.28 -0.56 -19.98
N GLY A 330 4.70 -1.83 -19.99
CA GLY A 330 6.06 -2.25 -20.36
C GLY A 330 7.15 -1.90 -19.35
N VAL A 331 6.80 -1.28 -18.23
CA VAL A 331 7.76 -0.86 -17.22
C VAL A 331 7.96 -1.97 -16.17
N LYS A 332 9.19 -2.11 -15.68
CA LYS A 332 9.63 -3.12 -14.73
C LYS A 332 9.41 -2.67 -13.27
N HIS A 333 10.03 -3.38 -12.34
CA HIS A 333 10.04 -3.07 -10.92
C HIS A 333 10.75 -1.74 -10.61
N GLU A 334 10.32 -1.03 -9.56
CA GLU A 334 10.97 0.20 -9.05
C GLU A 334 11.20 1.28 -10.14
N PHE A 335 10.18 1.55 -10.91
CA PHE A 335 10.30 2.44 -12.06
C PHE A 335 10.36 3.94 -11.71
N TYR A 336 10.28 4.33 -10.45
CA TYR A 336 10.45 5.73 -10.04
C TYR A 336 11.91 6.19 -9.97
N ASP A 337 12.87 5.32 -10.27
CA ASP A 337 14.28 5.68 -10.48
C ASP A 337 14.52 6.51 -11.75
N LYS A 338 13.49 6.64 -12.59
CA LYS A 338 13.50 7.45 -13.81
C LYS A 338 12.64 8.68 -13.64
N ASP A 339 13.20 9.86 -13.90
CA ASP A 339 12.55 11.17 -13.79
C ASP A 339 11.17 11.22 -14.48
N GLU A 340 11.02 10.52 -15.61
CA GLU A 340 9.78 10.48 -16.38
C GLU A 340 8.60 9.81 -15.62
N TYR A 341 8.91 8.95 -14.64
CA TYR A 341 7.89 8.24 -13.83
C TYR A 341 7.85 8.73 -12.38
N GLU A 342 8.95 9.24 -11.84
CA GLU A 342 9.03 9.68 -10.45
C GLU A 342 8.01 10.78 -10.15
N THR A 343 7.98 11.83 -10.97
CA THR A 343 7.04 12.94 -10.78
C THR A 343 5.58 12.50 -10.89
N PRO A 344 5.15 11.77 -11.93
CA PRO A 344 3.76 11.29 -12.01
C PRO A 344 3.35 10.37 -10.86
N VAL A 345 4.21 9.48 -10.38
CA VAL A 345 3.91 8.62 -9.22
C VAL A 345 3.73 9.47 -7.97
N LYS A 346 4.66 10.37 -7.68
CA LYS A 346 4.60 11.25 -6.51
C LYS A 346 3.36 12.13 -6.51
N GLU A 347 3.03 12.76 -7.63
CA GLU A 347 1.82 13.59 -7.76
C GLU A 347 0.54 12.80 -7.48
N LYS A 348 0.42 11.58 -8.01
CA LYS A 348 -0.75 10.73 -7.78
C LYS A 348 -0.84 10.27 -6.33
N VAL A 349 0.28 9.88 -5.71
CA VAL A 349 0.35 9.53 -4.29
C VAL A 349 -0.07 10.70 -3.41
N PHE A 350 0.48 11.90 -3.66
CA PHE A 350 0.13 13.10 -2.88
C PHE A 350 -1.33 13.49 -3.05
N ASN A 351 -1.87 13.40 -4.26
CA ASN A 351 -3.28 13.69 -4.52
C ASN A 351 -4.22 12.69 -3.84
N PHE A 352 -3.89 11.40 -3.84
CA PHE A 352 -4.65 10.37 -3.13
C PHE A 352 -4.65 10.63 -1.63
N LEU A 353 -3.48 10.82 -1.02
CA LEU A 353 -3.35 11.10 0.41
C LEU A 353 -4.02 12.43 0.80
N TYR A 354 -3.93 13.46 -0.04
CA TYR A 354 -4.65 14.71 0.15
C TYR A 354 -6.17 14.50 0.22
N LYS A 355 -6.74 13.73 -0.70
CA LYS A 355 -8.18 13.40 -0.69
C LYS A 355 -8.58 12.72 0.61
N LEU A 356 -7.82 11.72 1.06
CA LEU A 356 -8.09 11.02 2.32
C LEU A 356 -7.96 11.95 3.53
N ALA A 357 -6.91 12.76 3.60
CA ALA A 357 -6.64 13.64 4.73
C ALA A 357 -7.58 14.85 4.81
N SER A 358 -8.12 15.31 3.68
CA SER A 358 -9.01 16.47 3.60
C SER A 358 -10.49 16.11 3.80
N SER A 359 -10.84 14.82 3.76
CA SER A 359 -12.20 14.37 4.05
C SER A 359 -12.48 14.54 5.53
N THR A 360 -13.09 15.66 5.91
CA THR A 360 -13.54 15.90 7.28
C THR A 360 -14.64 14.90 7.66
N GLY A 361 -14.33 13.98 8.56
CA GLY A 361 -15.17 13.12 9.40
C GLY A 361 -16.68 13.08 9.18
N THR A 362 -17.13 12.71 8.01
CA THR A 362 -18.38 12.02 7.77
C THR A 362 -18.08 10.97 6.71
N THR A 363 -17.93 9.76 7.14
CA THR A 363 -17.86 8.56 6.30
C THR A 363 -19.19 8.35 5.59
N ALA A 364 -19.41 9.18 4.62
CA ALA A 364 -20.19 8.94 3.44
C ALA A 364 -19.39 9.62 2.33
N ILE A 365 -18.30 9.00 1.90
CA ILE A 365 -17.85 9.20 0.56
C ILE A 365 -19.05 8.71 -0.26
N LYS A 366 -19.88 9.67 -0.62
CA LYS A 366 -20.92 9.45 -1.62
C LYS A 366 -20.16 8.86 -2.78
N SER A 367 -20.42 7.59 -3.08
CA SER A 367 -20.10 7.01 -4.37
C SER A 367 -20.36 8.11 -5.41
N ARG A 368 -19.32 8.83 -5.82
CA ARG A 368 -19.35 9.56 -7.05
C ARG A 368 -19.34 8.47 -8.09
N THR A 369 -20.55 8.06 -8.44
CA THR A 369 -20.77 7.45 -9.72
C THR A 369 -20.13 8.41 -10.72
N PHE A 370 -18.91 8.13 -11.13
CA PHE A 370 -18.46 8.62 -12.40
C PHE A 370 -19.42 7.97 -13.38
N ALA A 371 -20.38 8.75 -13.80
CA ALA A 371 -21.10 8.45 -15.02
C ALA A 371 -20.04 8.53 -16.12
N LEU A 372 -19.26 7.45 -16.25
CA LEU A 372 -18.51 7.17 -17.43
C LEU A 372 -19.60 7.04 -18.51
N ALA A 373 -19.56 7.93 -19.48
CA ALA A 373 -20.32 7.77 -20.70
C ALA A 373 -19.79 6.51 -21.43
N HIS A 374 -20.08 5.35 -20.88
CA HIS A 374 -19.76 4.07 -21.49
C HIS A 374 -20.87 3.74 -22.48
N HIS A 375 -20.48 3.39 -23.67
CA HIS A 375 -21.39 2.90 -24.69
C HIS A 375 -21.88 1.48 -24.41
N SER A 376 -21.27 0.78 -23.46
CA SER A 376 -21.66 -0.58 -23.02
C SER A 376 -21.95 -0.61 -21.52
N ALA A 377 -22.91 -1.39 -21.10
CA ALA A 377 -23.27 -1.58 -19.70
C ALA A 377 -23.58 -3.05 -19.41
N ILE A 378 -23.16 -3.51 -18.22
CA ILE A 378 -23.56 -4.81 -17.70
C ILE A 378 -24.67 -4.60 -16.68
N GLN A 379 -25.77 -5.30 -16.84
CA GLN A 379 -26.97 -5.19 -16.05
C GLN A 379 -27.50 -6.57 -15.62
N MET A 380 -28.18 -6.60 -14.48
CA MET A 380 -28.97 -7.76 -14.06
C MET A 380 -30.39 -7.58 -14.55
N ASP A 381 -30.83 -8.47 -15.42
CA ASP A 381 -32.20 -8.46 -15.95
C ASP A 381 -32.90 -9.78 -15.58
N HIS A 382 -33.96 -9.69 -14.77
CA HIS A 382 -34.74 -10.84 -14.27
C HIS A 382 -33.88 -12.01 -13.74
N GLY A 383 -32.78 -11.70 -13.05
CA GLY A 383 -31.85 -12.71 -12.50
C GLY A 383 -30.78 -13.19 -13.48
N ASN A 384 -30.80 -12.73 -14.72
CA ASN A 384 -29.77 -13.02 -15.71
C ASN A 384 -28.80 -11.85 -15.87
N LEU A 385 -27.51 -12.14 -15.90
CA LEU A 385 -26.48 -11.15 -16.16
C LEU A 385 -26.33 -10.96 -17.67
N ARG A 386 -26.52 -9.71 -18.13
CA ARG A 386 -26.45 -9.35 -19.55
C ARG A 386 -25.60 -8.12 -19.77
N PHE A 387 -24.99 -7.99 -20.94
CA PHE A 387 -24.42 -6.71 -21.35
C PHE A 387 -25.05 -6.21 -22.64
N SER A 388 -25.06 -4.90 -22.80
CA SER A 388 -25.54 -4.25 -24.02
C SER A 388 -24.62 -3.11 -24.44
N VAL A 389 -24.64 -2.77 -25.72
CA VAL A 389 -23.95 -1.61 -26.27
C VAL A 389 -24.96 -0.54 -26.65
N SER A 390 -24.66 0.73 -26.37
CA SER A 390 -25.54 1.84 -26.68
C SER A 390 -25.33 2.40 -28.09
N ARG A 391 -24.18 2.12 -28.71
CA ARG A 391 -23.81 2.57 -30.07
C ARG A 391 -22.97 1.54 -30.81
N GLY A 392 -22.98 1.61 -32.13
CA GLY A 392 -22.23 0.75 -33.00
C GLY A 392 -23.03 -0.47 -33.49
N ASN A 393 -22.64 -0.98 -34.64
CA ASN A 393 -23.28 -2.17 -35.24
C ASN A 393 -22.22 -3.24 -35.45
N ASN A 394 -22.57 -4.48 -35.12
CA ASN A 394 -21.75 -5.65 -35.41
C ASN A 394 -20.33 -5.59 -34.75
N LEU A 395 -20.25 -5.04 -33.54
CA LEU A 395 -19.00 -4.91 -32.77
C LEU A 395 -18.56 -6.30 -32.29
N ASN A 396 -17.28 -6.61 -32.46
CA ASN A 396 -16.72 -7.82 -31.87
C ASN A 396 -16.60 -7.66 -30.35
N TYR A 397 -16.99 -8.71 -29.62
CA TYR A 397 -16.76 -8.77 -28.17
C TYR A 397 -16.07 -10.09 -27.80
N SER A 398 -15.36 -10.05 -26.66
CA SER A 398 -14.85 -11.23 -25.97
C SER A 398 -14.97 -11.08 -24.48
N VAL A 399 -15.36 -12.15 -23.79
CA VAL A 399 -15.30 -12.28 -22.34
C VAL A 399 -14.13 -13.20 -22.01
N VAL A 400 -13.20 -12.70 -21.19
CA VAL A 400 -12.01 -13.45 -20.78
C VAL A 400 -12.00 -13.66 -19.27
N ASP A 401 -11.54 -14.82 -18.83
CA ASP A 401 -11.29 -15.08 -17.39
C ASP A 401 -9.98 -14.42 -16.91
N LEU A 402 -9.72 -14.49 -15.61
CA LEU A 402 -8.48 -13.91 -15.02
C LEU A 402 -7.19 -14.57 -15.53
N ARG A 403 -7.28 -15.73 -16.19
CA ARG A 403 -6.13 -16.41 -16.81
C ARG A 403 -5.94 -15.98 -18.27
N GLY A 404 -6.78 -15.03 -18.75
CA GLY A 404 -6.74 -14.54 -20.11
C GLY A 404 -7.41 -15.47 -21.14
N ARG A 405 -8.09 -16.54 -20.70
CA ARG A 405 -8.80 -17.47 -21.62
C ARG A 405 -10.14 -16.88 -22.01
N SER A 406 -10.41 -16.83 -23.29
CA SER A 406 -11.72 -16.43 -23.83
C SER A 406 -12.78 -17.46 -23.45
N THR A 407 -13.83 -17.02 -22.76
CA THR A 407 -14.97 -17.84 -22.32
C THR A 407 -16.20 -17.64 -23.19
N LEU A 408 -16.37 -16.43 -23.74
CA LEU A 408 -17.40 -16.09 -24.74
C LEU A 408 -16.79 -15.17 -25.79
N ILE A 409 -17.15 -15.37 -27.03
CA ILE A 409 -16.74 -14.54 -28.18
C ILE A 409 -17.93 -14.39 -29.10
N GLY A 410 -18.17 -13.22 -29.66
CA GLY A 410 -19.24 -12.97 -30.58
C GLY A 410 -19.26 -11.56 -31.13
N ARG A 411 -20.43 -11.19 -31.68
CA ARG A 411 -20.71 -9.83 -32.15
C ARG A 411 -21.99 -9.32 -31.52
N VAL A 412 -22.07 -8.01 -31.34
CA VAL A 412 -23.22 -7.35 -30.75
C VAL A 412 -23.44 -5.99 -31.40
N SER A 413 -24.70 -5.62 -31.61
CA SER A 413 -25.10 -4.33 -32.15
C SER A 413 -25.84 -3.49 -31.13
N ALA A 414 -25.94 -2.19 -31.36
CA ALA A 414 -26.68 -1.28 -30.47
C ALA A 414 -28.13 -1.74 -30.27
N GLY A 415 -28.58 -1.80 -29.03
CA GLY A 415 -29.88 -2.31 -28.62
C GLY A 415 -29.96 -3.83 -28.43
N GLU A 416 -28.94 -4.58 -28.80
CA GLU A 416 -28.84 -6.00 -28.50
C GLU A 416 -28.21 -6.23 -27.13
N SER A 417 -28.57 -7.32 -26.49
CA SER A 417 -27.96 -7.75 -25.23
C SER A 417 -27.41 -9.16 -25.33
N VAL A 418 -26.24 -9.37 -24.73
CA VAL A 418 -25.57 -10.67 -24.67
C VAL A 418 -25.81 -11.30 -23.31
N ASP A 419 -26.32 -12.53 -23.31
CA ASP A 419 -26.52 -13.31 -22.10
C ASP A 419 -25.17 -13.84 -21.57
N LEU A 420 -24.86 -13.53 -20.32
CA LEU A 420 -23.67 -13.99 -19.62
C LEU A 420 -23.97 -15.09 -18.60
N SER A 421 -25.21 -15.61 -18.56
CA SER A 421 -25.66 -16.59 -17.56
C SER A 421 -24.98 -17.96 -17.66
N SER A 422 -24.33 -18.25 -18.79
CA SER A 422 -23.54 -19.48 -18.97
C SER A 422 -22.19 -19.45 -18.25
N LEU A 423 -21.72 -18.27 -17.82
CA LEU A 423 -20.47 -18.14 -17.10
C LEU A 423 -20.60 -18.75 -15.70
N ARG A 424 -19.52 -19.39 -15.21
CA ARG A 424 -19.42 -19.89 -13.84
C ARG A 424 -19.12 -18.75 -12.87
N ASN A 425 -19.28 -18.99 -11.56
CA ASN A 425 -18.84 -18.03 -10.57
C ASN A 425 -17.37 -17.68 -10.78
N GLY A 426 -17.08 -16.40 -10.81
CA GLY A 426 -15.73 -15.91 -11.10
C GLY A 426 -15.71 -14.47 -11.60
N VAL A 427 -14.52 -13.98 -11.84
CA VAL A 427 -14.27 -12.63 -12.35
C VAL A 427 -13.87 -12.69 -13.80
N TYR A 428 -14.44 -11.79 -14.61
CA TYR A 428 -14.30 -11.74 -16.05
C TYR A 428 -14.03 -10.32 -16.54
N MET A 429 -13.42 -10.22 -17.71
CA MET A 429 -13.26 -8.97 -18.46
C MET A 429 -14.02 -9.06 -19.76
N LEU A 430 -14.92 -8.10 -19.98
CA LEU A 430 -15.61 -7.91 -21.26
C LEU A 430 -14.81 -6.90 -22.09
N LYS A 431 -14.37 -7.31 -23.26
CA LYS A 431 -13.75 -6.46 -24.29
C LYS A 431 -14.73 -6.30 -25.43
N VAL A 432 -15.08 -5.07 -25.75
CA VAL A 432 -15.89 -4.74 -26.93
C VAL A 432 -15.06 -3.85 -27.84
N GLN A 433 -15.12 -4.09 -29.13
CA GLN A 433 -14.36 -3.35 -30.14
C GLN A 433 -14.65 -1.84 -30.06
N GLY A 434 -13.59 -1.03 -29.86
CA GLY A 434 -13.69 0.43 -29.76
C GLY A 434 -14.15 0.96 -28.39
N GLU A 435 -14.34 0.09 -27.40
CA GLU A 435 -14.75 0.47 -26.05
C GLU A 435 -13.72 0.11 -24.99
N LYS A 436 -13.83 0.75 -23.83
CA LYS A 436 -13.02 0.38 -22.68
C LYS A 436 -13.38 -1.02 -22.19
N VAL A 437 -12.38 -1.73 -21.66
CA VAL A 437 -12.60 -3.04 -21.06
C VAL A 437 -13.47 -2.89 -19.82
N ILE A 438 -14.60 -3.64 -19.80
CA ILE A 438 -15.48 -3.69 -18.63
C ILE A 438 -15.18 -4.99 -17.89
N ARG A 439 -14.98 -4.88 -16.61
CA ARG A 439 -14.80 -6.02 -15.74
C ARG A 439 -16.06 -6.24 -14.91
N PHE A 440 -16.37 -7.52 -14.65
CA PHE A 440 -17.54 -7.90 -13.87
C PHE A 440 -17.31 -9.24 -13.15
N SER A 441 -18.09 -9.49 -12.11
CA SER A 441 -18.12 -10.77 -11.39
C SER A 441 -19.45 -11.48 -11.61
N VAL A 442 -19.39 -12.79 -11.68
CA VAL A 442 -20.55 -13.70 -11.70
C VAL A 442 -20.59 -14.41 -10.37
N ASN A 443 -21.68 -14.21 -9.61
CA ASN A 443 -21.98 -14.91 -8.36
C ASN A 443 -23.39 -15.48 -8.52
N LYS A 444 -23.50 -16.79 -8.63
CA LYS A 444 -24.76 -17.53 -8.69
C LYS A 444 -25.07 -18.15 -7.35
#